data_078e174e8872900e435b4fc01216a02b
#
_entry.id   078e174e8872900e435b4fc01216a02b
#
_cell.length_a   1.000
_cell.length_b   1.000
_cell.length_c   1.000
_cell.angle_alpha   90.00
_cell.angle_beta   90.00
_cell.angle_gamma   90.00
#
_symmetry.space_group_name_H-M   'P 1'
#
loop_
_entity.id
_entity.type
_entity.pdbx_description
1 polymer ?
#
loop_
_entity_poly.entity_id
_entity_poly.type
_entity_poly.pdbx_seq_one_letter_code
_entity_poly.pdbx_strand_id
1 'polypeptide(L)'
;MSRNSYMQASEIQAAGRLVPMVVEQSARGERAYDIYSRLLKERVIFLVGPVEDYMANLVVAQLLFLEAENPDKDIHLYINSPGGSVTAGMSIYDTMQFIKPDVSTICIGQACSMGALLLVGGAAGKRYCLPHSRMMIHQPLGGFQGQASDFEIHAKEILTIRDRLNRIMAAHTGQPLDVIARDTDRDNFMSAEEGVAYGL
;
A
#
# COMPACT_ATOMS: atom_id res chain seq x y z
N MET A 1 17.18 5.19 43.08
CA MET A 1 16.24 5.82 42.14
C MET A 1 16.36 5.11 40.82
N SER A 2 15.43 4.60 40.41
CA SER A 2 14.70 3.35 40.24
C SER A 2 14.82 2.90 38.77
N ARG A 3 15.47 1.75 38.57
CA ARG A 3 15.52 1.01 37.27
C ARG A 3 14.15 0.58 36.76
N ASN A 4 13.08 0.82 37.52
CA ASN A 4 11.74 0.28 37.23
C ASN A 4 10.88 1.11 36.23
N SER A 5 11.21 2.39 35.97
CA SER A 5 10.36 3.23 35.10
C SER A 5 10.63 3.00 33.59
N TYR A 6 11.82 2.52 33.23
CA TYR A 6 12.16 2.26 31.80
C TYR A 6 11.67 0.90 31.30
N MET A 7 11.54 -0.08 32.18
CA MET A 7 10.98 -1.39 31.80
C MET A 7 9.47 -1.31 31.51
N GLN A 8 8.72 -0.50 32.30
CA GLN A 8 7.29 -0.33 32.06
C GLN A 8 6.96 0.32 30.72
N ALA A 9 7.77 1.27 30.22
CA ALA A 9 7.54 1.91 28.92
C ALA A 9 7.78 0.92 27.73
N SER A 10 8.77 0.04 27.85
CA SER A 10 9.03 -0.99 26.84
C SER A 10 7.99 -2.12 26.86
N GLU A 11 7.49 -2.47 28.04
CA GLU A 11 6.40 -3.45 28.20
C GLU A 11 5.07 -2.92 27.69
N ILE A 12 4.76 -1.64 27.91
CA ILE A 12 3.57 -0.98 27.37
C ILE A 12 3.65 -0.84 25.84
N GLN A 13 4.85 -0.56 25.29
CA GLN A 13 5.06 -0.55 23.84
C GLN A 13 4.96 -1.94 23.22
N ALA A 14 5.40 -2.98 23.91
CA ALA A 14 5.23 -4.36 23.48
C ALA A 14 3.77 -4.83 23.58
N ALA A 15 3.08 -4.47 24.66
CA ALA A 15 1.65 -4.77 24.84
C ALA A 15 0.75 -4.10 23.78
N GLY A 16 1.10 -2.91 23.32
CA GLY A 16 0.39 -2.20 22.22
C GLY A 16 0.53 -2.84 20.85
N ARG A 17 1.34 -3.92 20.72
CA ARG A 17 1.54 -4.67 19.47
C ARG A 17 1.01 -6.11 19.53
N LEU A 18 0.25 -6.45 20.56
CA LEU A 18 -0.36 -7.79 20.65
C LEU A 18 -1.44 -7.93 19.58
N VAL A 19 -1.18 -8.82 18.63
CA VAL A 19 -2.16 -9.20 17.59
C VAL A 19 -3.12 -10.21 18.23
N PRO A 20 -4.45 -9.98 18.16
CA PRO A 20 -5.44 -10.90 18.72
C PRO A 20 -5.34 -12.29 18.08
N MET A 21 -5.49 -13.34 18.92
CA MET A 21 -5.59 -14.72 18.46
C MET A 21 -7.04 -15.13 18.33
N VAL A 22 -7.35 -15.91 17.29
CA VAL A 22 -8.66 -16.55 17.07
C VAL A 22 -8.47 -18.08 17.01
N VAL A 23 -9.44 -18.82 17.54
CA VAL A 23 -9.43 -20.27 17.54
C VAL A 23 -10.53 -20.78 16.62
N GLU A 24 -10.15 -21.58 15.64
CA GLU A 24 -11.09 -22.31 14.78
C GLU A 24 -11.23 -23.75 15.29
N GLN A 25 -12.47 -24.19 15.43
CA GLN A 25 -12.77 -25.60 15.67
C GLN A 25 -13.08 -26.30 14.34
N SER A 26 -12.42 -27.42 14.11
CA SER A 26 -12.65 -28.26 12.93
C SER A 26 -12.81 -29.71 13.36
N ALA A 27 -13.27 -30.57 12.46
CA ALA A 27 -13.35 -32.02 12.68
C ALA A 27 -11.98 -32.66 13.01
N ARG A 28 -10.86 -31.95 12.78
CA ARG A 28 -9.48 -32.38 13.06
C ARG A 28 -8.91 -31.78 14.32
N GLY A 29 -9.71 -31.06 15.12
CA GLY A 29 -9.29 -30.38 16.35
C GLY A 29 -9.28 -28.85 16.23
N GLU A 30 -8.77 -28.21 17.28
CA GLU A 30 -8.66 -26.76 17.38
C GLU A 30 -7.36 -26.27 16.74
N ARG A 31 -7.44 -25.13 16.02
CA ARG A 31 -6.28 -24.40 15.51
C ARG A 31 -6.37 -22.93 15.90
N ALA A 32 -5.29 -22.42 16.49
CA ALA A 32 -5.13 -21.01 16.81
C ALA A 32 -4.41 -20.29 15.66
N TYR A 33 -4.92 -19.13 15.28
CA TYR A 33 -4.31 -18.21 14.32
C TYR A 33 -4.28 -16.81 14.91
N ASP A 34 -3.26 -16.00 14.59
CA ASP A 34 -3.42 -14.57 14.74
C ASP A 34 -4.46 -14.06 13.73
N ILE A 35 -5.06 -12.89 14.01
CA ILE A 35 -6.16 -12.36 13.19
C ILE A 35 -5.75 -12.13 11.73
N TYR A 36 -4.52 -11.67 11.47
CA TYR A 36 -4.05 -11.44 10.11
C TYR A 36 -3.83 -12.75 9.34
N SER A 37 -3.23 -13.75 9.98
CA SER A 37 -3.08 -15.09 9.39
C SER A 37 -4.43 -15.74 9.11
N ARG A 38 -5.42 -15.50 9.97
CA ARG A 38 -6.79 -15.99 9.74
C ARG A 38 -7.45 -15.32 8.55
N LEU A 39 -7.31 -13.99 8.42
CA LEU A 39 -7.83 -13.22 7.29
C LEU A 39 -7.10 -13.52 5.98
N LEU A 40 -5.80 -13.84 6.04
CA LEU A 40 -5.05 -14.28 4.86
C LEU A 40 -5.64 -15.56 4.23
N LYS A 41 -6.21 -16.47 5.01
CA LYS A 41 -6.94 -17.65 4.49
C LYS A 41 -8.17 -17.25 3.66
N GLU A 42 -8.77 -16.08 3.95
CA GLU A 42 -9.85 -15.50 3.16
C GLU A 42 -9.31 -14.59 2.02
N ARG A 43 -8.01 -14.69 1.73
CA ARG A 43 -7.30 -13.93 0.69
C ARG A 43 -7.26 -12.43 0.93
N VAL A 44 -7.30 -12.02 2.20
CA VAL A 44 -7.26 -10.61 2.63
C VAL A 44 -5.84 -10.27 3.10
N ILE A 45 -5.28 -9.23 2.50
CA ILE A 45 -3.98 -8.65 2.86
C ILE A 45 -4.21 -7.22 3.36
N PHE A 46 -3.48 -6.83 4.40
CA PHE A 46 -3.49 -5.47 4.94
C PHE A 46 -2.20 -4.73 4.60
N LEU A 47 -2.34 -3.57 3.97
CA LEU A 47 -1.28 -2.60 3.73
C LEU A 47 -1.56 -1.40 4.62
N VAL A 48 -0.97 -1.39 5.82
CA VAL A 48 -1.24 -0.38 6.86
C VAL A 48 0.05 0.29 7.29
N GLY A 49 0.01 1.62 7.39
CA GLY A 49 1.17 2.44 7.75
C GLY A 49 2.05 2.83 6.56
N PRO A 50 3.28 3.34 6.82
CA PRO A 50 4.20 3.75 5.77
C PRO A 50 4.61 2.59 4.86
N VAL A 51 4.70 2.89 3.56
CA VAL A 51 5.26 1.95 2.57
C VAL A 51 6.77 1.94 2.71
N GLU A 52 7.32 0.86 3.21
CA GLU A 52 8.74 0.63 3.43
C GLU A 52 9.15 -0.79 3.00
N ASP A 53 10.45 -1.05 2.88
CA ASP A 53 10.96 -2.29 2.30
C ASP A 53 10.47 -3.55 3.04
N TYR A 54 10.45 -3.52 4.39
CA TYR A 54 10.01 -4.67 5.17
C TYR A 54 8.52 -4.98 4.94
N MET A 55 7.66 -3.97 5.02
CA MET A 55 6.23 -4.11 4.77
C MET A 55 5.97 -4.55 3.33
N ALA A 56 6.66 -3.96 2.35
CA ALA A 56 6.51 -4.32 0.95
C ALA A 56 6.87 -5.79 0.68
N ASN A 57 7.98 -6.27 1.25
CA ASN A 57 8.37 -7.67 1.14
C ASN A 57 7.33 -8.63 1.73
N LEU A 58 6.70 -8.27 2.86
CA LEU A 58 5.63 -9.08 3.44
C LEU A 58 4.38 -9.11 2.55
N VAL A 59 3.99 -7.97 1.97
CA VAL A 59 2.85 -7.91 1.04
C VAL A 59 3.13 -8.74 -0.21
N VAL A 60 4.31 -8.59 -0.82
CA VAL A 60 4.76 -9.37 -1.99
C VAL A 60 4.73 -10.87 -1.68
N ALA A 61 5.29 -11.29 -0.54
CA ALA A 61 5.28 -12.70 -0.15
C ALA A 61 3.85 -13.26 0.00
N GLN A 62 2.93 -12.49 0.57
CA GLN A 62 1.53 -12.87 0.71
C GLN A 62 0.82 -12.96 -0.66
N LEU A 63 1.08 -12.03 -1.57
CA LEU A 63 0.54 -12.07 -2.93
C LEU A 63 0.97 -13.34 -3.67
N LEU A 64 2.27 -13.66 -3.64
CA LEU A 64 2.82 -14.87 -4.27
C LEU A 64 2.31 -16.15 -3.61
N PHE A 65 2.17 -16.17 -2.30
CA PHE A 65 1.60 -17.30 -1.57
C PHE A 65 0.15 -17.56 -1.99
N LEU A 66 -0.69 -16.51 -2.06
CA LEU A 66 -2.09 -16.64 -2.44
C LEU A 66 -2.27 -17.03 -3.92
N GLU A 67 -1.40 -16.55 -4.82
CA GLU A 67 -1.37 -17.02 -6.21
C GLU A 67 -1.07 -18.52 -6.28
N ALA A 68 -0.05 -18.98 -5.54
CA ALA A 68 0.31 -20.40 -5.51
C ALA A 68 -0.79 -21.28 -4.93
N GLU A 69 -1.57 -20.78 -3.96
CA GLU A 69 -2.71 -21.50 -3.39
C GLU A 69 -3.89 -21.64 -4.37
N ASN A 70 -4.25 -20.55 -5.01
CA ASN A 70 -5.34 -20.55 -6.01
C ASN A 70 -5.20 -19.36 -6.97
N PRO A 71 -4.73 -19.58 -8.20
CA PRO A 71 -4.51 -18.51 -9.18
C PRO A 71 -5.79 -17.95 -9.80
N ASP A 72 -6.95 -18.57 -9.58
CA ASP A 72 -8.21 -18.17 -10.22
C ASP A 72 -9.14 -17.37 -9.28
N LYS A 73 -8.74 -17.15 -8.03
CA LYS A 73 -9.51 -16.38 -7.06
C LYS A 73 -8.87 -15.04 -6.78
N ASP A 74 -9.69 -13.99 -6.70
CA ASP A 74 -9.27 -12.64 -6.36
C ASP A 74 -8.54 -12.57 -5.01
N ILE A 75 -7.64 -11.60 -4.91
CA ILE A 75 -6.96 -11.20 -3.67
C ILE A 75 -7.49 -9.84 -3.26
N HIS A 76 -7.73 -9.62 -1.98
CA HIS A 76 -8.28 -8.38 -1.44
C HIS A 76 -7.20 -7.62 -0.66
N LEU A 77 -6.77 -6.47 -1.17
CA LEU A 77 -5.77 -5.61 -0.54
C LEU A 77 -6.43 -4.40 0.13
N TYR A 78 -6.47 -4.41 1.45
CA TYR A 78 -6.99 -3.32 2.27
C TYR A 78 -5.89 -2.31 2.56
N ILE A 79 -6.10 -1.04 2.18
CA ILE A 79 -5.09 0.01 2.22
C ILE A 79 -5.48 1.08 3.24
N ASN A 80 -4.58 1.33 4.20
CA ASN A 80 -4.60 2.48 5.10
C ASN A 80 -3.17 3.01 5.26
N SER A 81 -2.72 3.81 4.31
CA SER A 81 -1.31 4.19 4.19
C SER A 81 -1.13 5.67 3.82
N PRO A 82 -0.21 6.39 4.49
CA PRO A 82 0.21 7.72 4.09
C PRO A 82 1.14 7.72 2.85
N GLY A 83 1.48 6.54 2.29
CA GLY A 83 2.51 6.38 1.28
C GLY A 83 3.88 6.10 1.88
N GLY A 84 4.94 6.35 1.12
CA GLY A 84 6.33 6.10 1.56
C GLY A 84 7.29 5.86 0.40
N SER A 85 8.19 4.88 0.55
CA SER A 85 9.22 4.57 -0.44
C SER A 85 8.63 4.17 -1.79
N VAL A 86 9.07 4.87 -2.84
CA VAL A 86 8.62 4.59 -4.22
C VAL A 86 9.08 3.21 -4.66
N THR A 87 10.33 2.83 -4.40
CA THR A 87 10.86 1.51 -4.82
C THR A 87 10.17 0.36 -4.12
N ALA A 88 9.89 0.50 -2.80
CA ALA A 88 9.12 -0.46 -2.05
C ALA A 88 7.67 -0.58 -2.58
N GLY A 89 7.02 0.56 -2.87
CA GLY A 89 5.67 0.56 -3.44
C GLY A 89 5.63 -0.03 -4.85
N MET A 90 6.63 0.23 -5.68
CA MET A 90 6.71 -0.35 -7.04
C MET A 90 6.89 -1.87 -7.01
N SER A 91 7.59 -2.43 -6.02
CA SER A 91 7.68 -3.90 -5.87
C SER A 91 6.32 -4.55 -5.62
N ILE A 92 5.46 -3.88 -4.83
CA ILE A 92 4.08 -4.34 -4.62
C ILE A 92 3.26 -4.19 -5.91
N TYR A 93 3.31 -3.00 -6.52
CA TYR A 93 2.57 -2.70 -7.75
C TYR A 93 2.89 -3.69 -8.86
N ASP A 94 4.18 -3.87 -9.16
CA ASP A 94 4.62 -4.79 -10.22
C ASP A 94 4.20 -6.23 -9.92
N THR A 95 4.25 -6.66 -8.65
CA THR A 95 3.76 -7.98 -8.24
C THR A 95 2.25 -8.11 -8.44
N MET A 96 1.46 -7.09 -8.09
CA MET A 96 0.01 -7.07 -8.35
C MET A 96 -0.32 -7.22 -9.83
N GLN A 97 0.49 -6.61 -10.72
CA GLN A 97 0.30 -6.73 -12.17
C GLN A 97 0.83 -8.06 -12.74
N PHE A 98 1.83 -8.67 -12.08
CA PHE A 98 2.50 -9.88 -12.57
C PHE A 98 1.73 -11.16 -12.26
N ILE A 99 1.10 -11.24 -11.09
CA ILE A 99 0.38 -12.44 -10.65
C ILE A 99 -0.91 -12.63 -11.44
N LYS A 100 -1.36 -13.89 -11.56
CA LYS A 100 -2.59 -14.24 -12.30
C LYS A 100 -3.88 -13.78 -11.64
N PRO A 101 -4.05 -13.88 -10.30
CA PRO A 101 -5.26 -13.40 -9.63
C PRO A 101 -5.47 -11.90 -9.80
N ASP A 102 -6.71 -11.49 -10.01
CA ASP A 102 -7.05 -10.07 -9.88
C ASP A 102 -6.85 -9.61 -8.43
N VAL A 103 -6.21 -8.45 -8.25
CA VAL A 103 -6.08 -7.81 -6.94
C VAL A 103 -7.14 -6.73 -6.81
N SER A 104 -8.13 -6.97 -5.96
CA SER A 104 -9.12 -5.97 -5.55
C SER A 104 -8.51 -5.07 -4.48
N THR A 105 -8.58 -3.76 -4.63
CA THR A 105 -8.05 -2.79 -3.67
C THR A 105 -9.15 -2.03 -2.97
N ILE A 106 -8.99 -1.79 -1.66
CA ILE A 106 -10.01 -1.14 -0.83
C ILE A 106 -9.33 -0.12 0.08
N CYS A 107 -9.63 1.16 -0.13
CA CYS A 107 -9.15 2.22 0.77
C CYS A 107 -9.98 2.24 2.06
N ILE A 108 -9.32 2.01 3.20
CA ILE A 108 -9.89 2.11 4.55
C ILE A 108 -9.13 3.18 5.32
N GLY A 109 -9.75 4.32 5.60
CA GLY A 109 -9.08 5.45 6.24
C GLY A 109 -8.37 6.36 5.24
N GLN A 110 -7.17 5.99 4.78
CA GLN A 110 -6.47 6.81 3.78
C GLN A 110 -5.65 5.98 2.78
N ALA A 111 -5.53 6.52 1.57
CA ALA A 111 -4.57 6.06 0.56
C ALA A 111 -3.89 7.29 -0.04
N CYS A 112 -2.68 7.61 0.45
CA CYS A 112 -1.94 8.80 0.05
C CYS A 112 -0.64 8.44 -0.67
N SER A 113 -0.23 9.26 -1.66
CA SER A 113 1.05 9.11 -2.36
C SER A 113 1.21 7.70 -2.95
N MET A 114 2.24 6.93 -2.54
CA MET A 114 2.37 5.53 -2.95
C MET A 114 1.15 4.67 -2.58
N GLY A 115 0.44 4.98 -1.48
CA GLY A 115 -0.80 4.31 -1.13
C GLY A 115 -1.92 4.53 -2.16
N ALA A 116 -2.02 5.74 -2.73
CA ALA A 116 -2.96 6.05 -3.81
C ALA A 116 -2.57 5.32 -5.11
N LEU A 117 -1.28 5.23 -5.42
CA LEU A 117 -0.80 4.48 -6.59
C LEU A 117 -1.12 2.98 -6.46
N LEU A 118 -0.97 2.41 -5.29
CA LEU A 118 -1.33 1.01 -5.03
C LEU A 118 -2.85 0.80 -5.08
N LEU A 119 -3.64 1.78 -4.64
CA LEU A 119 -5.10 1.73 -4.76
C LEU A 119 -5.52 1.67 -6.23
N VAL A 120 -5.02 2.57 -7.08
CA VAL A 120 -5.37 2.58 -8.50
C VAL A 120 -4.79 1.38 -9.26
N GLY A 121 -3.72 0.77 -8.76
CA GLY A 121 -3.12 -0.46 -9.30
C GLY A 121 -4.00 -1.70 -9.19
N GLY A 122 -5.12 -1.62 -8.48
CA GLY A 122 -6.12 -2.68 -8.41
C GLY A 122 -6.80 -2.95 -9.76
N ALA A 123 -7.31 -4.16 -9.92
CA ALA A 123 -7.98 -4.60 -11.14
C ALA A 123 -9.17 -3.68 -11.50
N ALA A 124 -9.39 -3.45 -12.78
CA ALA A 124 -10.45 -2.58 -13.28
C ALA A 124 -11.83 -3.07 -12.79
N GLY A 125 -12.62 -2.18 -12.21
CA GLY A 125 -13.93 -2.48 -11.62
C GLY A 125 -13.87 -3.15 -10.24
N LYS A 126 -12.67 -3.36 -9.67
CA LYS A 126 -12.46 -4.00 -8.36
C LYS A 126 -11.70 -3.08 -7.39
N ARG A 127 -11.82 -1.77 -7.56
CA ARG A 127 -11.25 -0.73 -6.70
C ARG A 127 -12.35 -0.07 -5.89
N TYR A 128 -12.16 0.05 -4.60
CA TYR A 128 -13.18 0.51 -3.66
C TYR A 128 -12.59 1.49 -2.65
N CYS A 129 -13.46 2.32 -2.06
CA CYS A 129 -13.13 3.13 -0.91
C CYS A 129 -14.33 3.19 0.05
N LEU A 130 -14.06 3.28 1.35
CA LEU A 130 -15.10 3.51 2.34
C LEU A 130 -15.52 4.99 2.33
N PRO A 131 -16.78 5.32 2.70
CA PRO A 131 -17.34 6.67 2.52
C PRO A 131 -16.56 7.82 3.19
N HIS A 132 -15.82 7.54 4.24
CA HIS A 132 -15.05 8.55 5.00
C HIS A 132 -13.54 8.41 4.80
N SER A 133 -13.11 7.57 3.85
CA SER A 133 -11.69 7.47 3.49
C SER A 133 -11.24 8.68 2.67
N ARG A 134 -9.95 8.94 2.69
CA ARG A 134 -9.34 10.02 1.94
C ARG A 134 -8.23 9.51 1.03
N MET A 135 -8.14 10.09 -0.14
CA MET A 135 -7.05 9.86 -1.05
C MET A 135 -6.22 11.14 -1.19
N MET A 136 -4.93 10.99 -1.51
CA MET A 136 -4.07 12.12 -1.84
C MET A 136 -3.05 11.68 -2.88
N ILE A 137 -2.96 12.46 -3.94
CA ILE A 137 -1.96 12.28 -4.99
C ILE A 137 -0.99 13.46 -5.00
N HIS A 138 0.27 13.19 -5.23
CA HIS A 138 1.32 14.19 -5.42
C HIS A 138 2.53 13.59 -6.12
N GLN A 139 3.42 14.46 -6.61
CA GLN A 139 4.69 14.03 -7.21
C GLN A 139 5.64 13.44 -6.16
N PRO A 140 6.60 12.58 -6.57
CA PRO A 140 7.57 12.02 -5.64
C PRO A 140 8.42 13.10 -4.98
N LEU A 141 8.65 12.93 -3.67
CA LEU A 141 9.60 13.74 -2.92
C LEU A 141 11.00 13.11 -3.03
N GLY A 142 12.01 13.92 -3.18
CA GLY A 142 13.39 13.47 -3.20
C GLY A 142 14.33 14.55 -2.71
N GLY A 143 15.44 14.11 -2.14
CA GLY A 143 16.57 14.95 -1.75
C GLY A 143 17.86 14.18 -1.95
N PHE A 144 18.93 14.90 -2.25
CA PHE A 144 20.25 14.33 -2.43
C PHE A 144 21.30 15.25 -1.82
N GLN A 145 22.35 14.67 -1.23
CA GLN A 145 23.51 15.34 -0.73
C GLN A 145 24.76 14.66 -1.29
N GLY A 146 25.58 15.39 -2.03
CA GLY A 146 26.77 14.83 -2.67
C GLY A 146 27.51 15.85 -3.54
N GLN A 147 28.31 15.36 -4.49
CA GLN A 147 29.08 16.19 -5.44
C GLN A 147 28.13 16.83 -6.48
N ALA A 148 28.57 17.98 -7.03
CA ALA A 148 27.74 18.76 -7.98
C ALA A 148 27.27 17.93 -9.20
N SER A 149 28.15 17.10 -9.76
CA SER A 149 27.80 16.23 -10.90
C SER A 149 26.75 15.15 -10.56
N ASP A 150 26.71 14.71 -9.30
CA ASP A 150 25.74 13.70 -8.85
C ASP A 150 24.33 14.30 -8.74
N PHE A 151 24.22 15.62 -8.45
CA PHE A 151 22.92 16.32 -8.45
C PHE A 151 22.18 16.20 -9.76
N GLU A 152 22.88 16.31 -10.90
CA GLU A 152 22.25 16.19 -12.22
C GLU A 152 21.73 14.77 -12.46
N ILE A 153 22.49 13.75 -12.05
CA ILE A 153 22.11 12.35 -12.16
C ILE A 153 20.85 12.06 -11.34
N HIS A 154 20.85 12.48 -10.07
CA HIS A 154 19.70 12.26 -9.18
C HIS A 154 18.46 13.07 -9.58
N ALA A 155 18.65 14.32 -10.05
CA ALA A 155 17.53 15.12 -10.57
C ALA A 155 16.90 14.46 -11.79
N LYS A 156 17.68 13.93 -12.73
CA LYS A 156 17.18 13.21 -13.88
C LYS A 156 16.41 11.93 -13.48
N GLU A 157 16.92 11.19 -12.50
CA GLU A 157 16.25 9.97 -12.01
C GLU A 157 14.91 10.30 -11.36
N ILE A 158 14.82 11.32 -10.50
CA ILE A 158 13.57 11.75 -9.87
C ILE A 158 12.53 12.15 -10.93
N LEU A 159 12.94 12.87 -11.98
CA LEU A 159 12.06 13.24 -13.08
C LEU A 159 11.57 12.01 -13.87
N THR A 160 12.45 11.03 -14.08
CA THR A 160 12.09 9.75 -14.72
C THR A 160 11.08 8.97 -13.89
N ILE A 161 11.28 8.91 -12.58
CA ILE A 161 10.35 8.28 -11.64
C ILE A 161 9.01 8.99 -11.69
N ARG A 162 8.97 10.32 -11.62
CA ARG A 162 7.74 11.11 -11.70
C ARG A 162 6.95 10.82 -12.98
N ASP A 163 7.62 10.81 -14.14
CA ASP A 163 6.95 10.53 -15.42
C ASP A 163 6.37 9.10 -15.42
N ARG A 164 7.11 8.12 -14.90
CA ARG A 164 6.63 6.72 -14.77
C ARG A 164 5.39 6.63 -13.90
N LEU A 165 5.40 7.22 -12.70
CA LEU A 165 4.26 7.21 -11.78
C LEU A 165 3.04 7.90 -12.40
N ASN A 166 3.23 9.05 -13.07
CA ASN A 166 2.14 9.75 -13.77
C ASN A 166 1.53 8.89 -14.88
N ARG A 167 2.33 8.16 -15.65
CA ARG A 167 1.83 7.25 -16.69
C ARG A 167 1.03 6.08 -16.10
N ILE A 168 1.48 5.52 -14.98
CA ILE A 168 0.74 4.48 -14.27
C ILE A 168 -0.62 5.03 -13.81
N MET A 169 -0.62 6.19 -13.15
CA MET A 169 -1.84 6.84 -12.71
C MET A 169 -2.80 7.13 -13.88
N ALA A 170 -2.30 7.69 -14.99
CA ALA A 170 -3.10 7.96 -16.16
C ALA A 170 -3.73 6.69 -16.76
N ALA A 171 -2.95 5.62 -16.88
CA ALA A 171 -3.41 4.35 -17.41
C ALA A 171 -4.54 3.71 -16.60
N HIS A 172 -4.47 3.82 -15.27
CA HIS A 172 -5.47 3.22 -14.38
C HIS A 172 -6.70 4.10 -14.14
N THR A 173 -6.51 5.43 -14.05
CA THR A 173 -7.62 6.38 -13.79
C THR A 173 -8.40 6.74 -15.03
N GLY A 174 -7.80 6.60 -16.22
CA GLY A 174 -8.34 7.09 -17.47
C GLY A 174 -8.19 8.61 -17.67
N GLN A 175 -7.54 9.32 -16.72
CA GLN A 175 -7.26 10.75 -16.86
C GLN A 175 -6.14 10.98 -17.88
N PRO A 176 -6.20 12.10 -18.65
CA PRO A 176 -5.10 12.52 -19.50
C PRO A 176 -3.80 12.74 -18.71
N LEU A 177 -2.66 12.43 -19.33
CA LEU A 177 -1.35 12.50 -18.65
C LEU A 177 -1.01 13.93 -18.17
N ASP A 178 -1.39 14.95 -18.92
CA ASP A 178 -1.21 16.35 -18.56
C ASP A 178 -2.09 16.77 -17.37
N VAL A 179 -3.29 16.20 -17.25
CA VAL A 179 -4.16 16.37 -16.07
C VAL A 179 -3.51 15.75 -14.85
N ILE A 180 -3.02 14.49 -14.94
CA ILE A 180 -2.30 13.84 -13.85
C ILE A 180 -1.06 14.66 -13.45
N ALA A 181 -0.26 15.10 -14.42
CA ALA A 181 0.95 15.89 -14.16
C ALA A 181 0.67 17.21 -13.43
N ARG A 182 -0.43 17.88 -13.78
CA ARG A 182 -0.90 19.11 -13.11
C ARG A 182 -1.40 18.81 -11.70
N ASP A 183 -2.24 17.79 -11.57
CA ASP A 183 -2.97 17.49 -10.33
C ASP A 183 -2.07 16.79 -9.27
N THR A 184 -0.92 16.25 -9.68
CA THR A 184 0.10 15.70 -8.80
C THR A 184 1.24 16.68 -8.50
N ASP A 185 1.24 17.91 -9.03
CA ASP A 185 2.31 18.88 -8.80
C ASP A 185 2.45 19.26 -7.32
N ARG A 186 1.35 19.29 -6.61
CA ARG A 186 1.24 19.51 -5.15
C ARG A 186 0.23 18.52 -4.55
N ASP A 187 0.18 18.50 -3.21
CA ASP A 187 -0.77 17.66 -2.49
C ASP A 187 -2.21 17.94 -2.94
N ASN A 188 -2.82 16.95 -3.55
CA ASN A 188 -4.19 17.01 -4.02
C ASN A 188 -5.02 15.98 -3.25
N PHE A 189 -5.73 16.45 -2.23
CA PHE A 189 -6.59 15.65 -1.37
C PHE A 189 -7.97 15.49 -1.97
N MET A 190 -8.48 14.26 -1.91
CA MET A 190 -9.81 13.90 -2.40
C MET A 190 -10.59 13.14 -1.33
N SER A 191 -11.88 13.44 -1.22
CA SER A 191 -12.85 12.61 -0.51
C SER A 191 -13.07 11.30 -1.26
N ALA A 192 -13.81 10.37 -0.66
CA ALA A 192 -14.19 9.12 -1.32
C ALA A 192 -14.94 9.36 -2.64
N GLU A 193 -15.90 10.29 -2.64
CA GLU A 193 -16.71 10.65 -3.82
C GLU A 193 -15.86 11.29 -4.93
N GLU A 194 -14.98 12.24 -4.55
CA GLU A 194 -14.05 12.88 -5.49
C GLU A 194 -13.06 11.87 -6.08
N GLY A 195 -12.53 10.95 -5.25
CA GLY A 195 -11.63 9.91 -5.73
C GLY A 195 -12.29 8.96 -6.72
N VAL A 196 -13.52 8.51 -6.46
CA VAL A 196 -14.30 7.70 -7.41
C VAL A 196 -14.53 8.46 -8.72
N ALA A 197 -14.92 9.74 -8.65
CA ALA A 197 -15.13 10.56 -9.84
C ALA A 197 -13.83 10.81 -10.63
N TYR A 198 -12.69 10.86 -9.93
CA TYR A 198 -11.37 11.02 -10.55
C TYR A 198 -10.88 9.73 -11.23
N GLY A 199 -11.35 8.56 -10.77
CA GLY A 199 -10.98 7.24 -11.26
C GLY A 199 -9.95 6.50 -10.38
N LEU A 200 -9.78 6.96 -9.11
CA LEU A 200 -8.93 6.29 -8.13
C LEU A 200 -9.51 4.97 -7.63
#